data_29480c377b767f334b21037b598c534f
#
_entry.id   29480c377b767f334b21037b598c534f
#
_cell.length_a   1.000
_cell.length_b   1.000
_cell.length_c   1.000
_cell.angle_alpha   90.00
_cell.angle_beta   90.00
_cell.angle_gamma   90.00
#
_symmetry.space_group_name_H-M   'P 1'
#
loop_
_entity.id
_entity.type
_entity.pdbx_description
1 polymer ?
#
loop_
_entity_poly.entity_id
_entity_poly.type
_entity_poly.pdbx_seq_one_letter_code
_entity_poly.pdbx_strand_id
1 'polypeptide(L)'
;MKSDDKTYTQALSRRPLNVRRLWEEEPVGLFSGRDIFAAAKENRAIVLAANARHPITAKGVLRAAKKHDAAVLIEIAKSEANYCGSNFSNLPEYAVNYSRELGHGAVFAMHVDHYGIKGRDDVMKAVTQMGEVTARGWTSVAIDASHLDDWNNLCATRDVAMHIPPYFGLEVEVGEIKGPGEFSTVEEALYFIGGLNSWGIFPDLIAISNGSKHGTYDKTLGQNEGINFERTKAIADALKPYGVSIAQHGISGTNIETRCSQFAQYGIVKGNVATLFQNIVFGIKMEPETGNAVIEGDSYVKEADRGIPAELWDEIVAWCDGKGMSRKSGDYKKANLAFCDKILALPEKYLNRIVDETEYWTERFIKAFNAEGTAEKVIERVCRRTSWNPLPDRKIIAHRGDYRADNAPTKGGNDGGDYSE
;
A
#
# COMPACT_ATOMS: atom_id res chain seq x y z
N MET A 1 -18.93 -13.91 -3.82
CA MET A 1 -18.34 -14.83 -2.82
C MET A 1 -19.12 -16.14 -2.82
N LYS A 2 -18.41 -17.27 -2.93
CA LYS A 2 -19.03 -18.62 -2.99
C LYS A 2 -19.08 -19.30 -1.61
N SER A 3 -18.35 -18.74 -0.60
CA SER A 3 -18.42 -19.25 0.77
C SER A 3 -19.87 -19.19 1.27
N ASP A 4 -20.32 -20.27 1.89
CA ASP A 4 -21.62 -20.26 2.54
C ASP A 4 -21.64 -19.28 3.72
N ASP A 5 -22.82 -18.83 4.14
CA ASP A 5 -22.97 -17.86 5.23
C ASP A 5 -22.34 -18.34 6.55
N LYS A 6 -22.29 -19.66 6.74
CA LYS A 6 -21.69 -20.27 7.94
C LYS A 6 -20.17 -20.11 7.97
N THR A 7 -19.50 -20.38 6.85
CA THR A 7 -18.03 -20.23 6.71
C THR A 7 -17.62 -18.77 6.86
N TYR A 8 -18.36 -17.86 6.23
CA TYR A 8 -18.10 -16.43 6.38
C TYR A 8 -18.30 -15.95 7.84
N THR A 9 -19.39 -16.34 8.47
CA THR A 9 -19.64 -16.02 9.89
C THR A 9 -18.53 -16.55 10.79
N GLN A 10 -18.05 -17.78 10.54
CA GLN A 10 -16.91 -18.33 11.25
C GLN A 10 -15.63 -17.48 11.04
N ALA A 11 -15.38 -17.04 9.83
CA ALA A 11 -14.21 -16.16 9.55
C ALA A 11 -14.33 -14.82 10.29
N LEU A 12 -15.53 -14.21 10.30
CA LEU A 12 -15.77 -12.96 11.03
C LEU A 12 -15.43 -13.08 12.52
N SER A 13 -15.76 -14.20 13.16
CA SER A 13 -15.42 -14.45 14.57
C SER A 13 -13.91 -14.58 14.82
N ARG A 14 -13.12 -14.78 13.78
CA ARG A 14 -11.65 -14.93 13.81
C ARG A 14 -10.88 -13.71 13.28
N ARG A 15 -11.58 -12.60 13.06
CA ARG A 15 -10.93 -11.31 12.71
C ARG A 15 -9.91 -10.90 13.79
N PRO A 16 -8.98 -9.98 13.47
CA PRO A 16 -8.08 -9.37 14.44
C PRO A 16 -8.82 -8.85 15.67
N LEU A 17 -8.19 -8.96 16.84
CA LEU A 17 -8.83 -8.62 18.12
C LEU A 17 -9.31 -7.16 18.17
N ASN A 18 -8.51 -6.22 17.66
CA ASN A 18 -8.88 -4.81 17.58
C ASN A 18 -10.11 -4.58 16.70
N VAL A 19 -10.22 -5.26 15.57
CA VAL A 19 -11.39 -5.19 14.68
C VAL A 19 -12.64 -5.71 15.38
N ARG A 20 -12.54 -6.86 16.07
CA ARG A 20 -13.67 -7.42 16.81
C ARG A 20 -14.14 -6.50 17.94
N ARG A 21 -13.22 -5.83 18.62
CA ARG A 21 -13.57 -4.88 19.69
C ARG A 21 -14.31 -3.65 19.18
N LEU A 22 -14.01 -3.19 17.97
CA LEU A 22 -14.64 -2.01 17.37
C LEU A 22 -15.96 -2.33 16.68
N TRP A 23 -16.04 -3.50 16.01
CA TRP A 23 -17.13 -3.85 15.10
C TRP A 23 -17.56 -5.32 15.27
N GLU A 24 -17.81 -5.76 16.51
CA GLU A 24 -18.09 -7.16 16.83
C GLU A 24 -19.34 -7.69 16.12
N GLU A 25 -20.44 -6.94 16.22
CA GLU A 25 -21.74 -7.30 15.66
C GLU A 25 -21.84 -7.07 14.14
N GLU A 26 -20.83 -6.50 13.53
CA GLU A 26 -20.93 -6.07 12.15
C GLU A 26 -20.31 -7.08 11.17
N PRO A 27 -21.00 -7.42 10.07
CA PRO A 27 -20.51 -8.37 9.07
C PRO A 27 -19.47 -7.74 8.12
N VAL A 28 -18.59 -6.91 8.65
CA VAL A 28 -17.55 -6.22 7.87
C VAL A 28 -16.34 -7.12 7.69
N GLY A 29 -15.96 -7.40 6.45
CA GLY A 29 -14.85 -8.28 6.08
C GLY A 29 -13.47 -7.63 6.22
N LEU A 30 -13.23 -6.92 7.31
CA LEU A 30 -11.93 -6.35 7.65
C LEU A 30 -11.07 -7.41 8.35
N PHE A 31 -10.09 -7.92 7.63
CA PHE A 31 -9.19 -8.99 8.08
C PHE A 31 -7.76 -8.50 8.28
N SER A 32 -6.90 -9.42 8.69
CA SER A 32 -5.46 -9.19 8.82
C SER A 32 -4.81 -9.06 7.44
N GLY A 33 -3.93 -8.07 7.25
CA GLY A 33 -3.07 -8.02 6.06
C GLY A 33 -2.26 -9.29 5.88
N ARG A 34 -1.79 -9.91 6.97
CA ARG A 34 -1.06 -11.18 6.95
C ARG A 34 -1.83 -12.32 6.30
N ASP A 35 -3.13 -12.46 6.62
CA ASP A 35 -3.97 -13.50 6.00
C ASP A 35 -4.19 -13.20 4.50
N ILE A 36 -4.32 -11.92 4.14
CA ILE A 36 -4.50 -11.48 2.75
C ILE A 36 -3.22 -11.74 1.95
N PHE A 37 -2.05 -11.35 2.45
CA PHE A 37 -0.77 -11.58 1.77
C PHE A 37 -0.49 -13.07 1.57
N ALA A 38 -0.75 -13.87 2.58
CA ALA A 38 -0.54 -15.30 2.49
C ALA A 38 -1.51 -15.97 1.51
N ALA A 39 -2.79 -15.59 1.49
CA ALA A 39 -3.76 -16.08 0.53
C ALA A 39 -3.38 -15.70 -0.91
N ALA A 40 -2.94 -14.46 -1.13
CA ALA A 40 -2.47 -14.01 -2.44
C ALA A 40 -1.25 -14.82 -2.92
N LYS A 41 -0.24 -14.97 -2.05
CA LYS A 41 0.96 -15.77 -2.34
C LYS A 41 0.64 -17.21 -2.72
N GLU A 42 -0.22 -17.89 -1.94
CA GLU A 42 -0.63 -19.27 -2.16
C GLU A 42 -1.36 -19.44 -3.52
N ASN A 43 -2.04 -18.40 -3.99
CA ASN A 43 -2.82 -18.41 -5.24
C ASN A 43 -2.10 -17.72 -6.42
N ARG A 44 -0.83 -17.33 -6.26
CA ARG A 44 -0.05 -16.61 -7.29
C ARG A 44 -0.77 -15.36 -7.77
N ALA A 45 -1.41 -14.67 -6.86
CA ALA A 45 -2.10 -13.41 -7.06
C ALA A 45 -1.33 -12.27 -6.42
N ILE A 46 -1.69 -11.05 -6.77
CA ILE A 46 -1.16 -9.82 -6.19
C ILE A 46 -2.31 -9.08 -5.52
N VAL A 47 -2.09 -8.59 -4.32
CA VAL A 47 -3.05 -7.75 -3.61
C VAL A 47 -2.90 -6.32 -4.10
N LEU A 48 -3.98 -5.72 -4.58
CA LEU A 48 -4.03 -4.28 -4.81
C LEU A 48 -4.03 -3.56 -3.47
N ALA A 49 -3.05 -2.70 -3.24
CA ALA A 49 -3.01 -1.75 -2.17
C ALA A 49 -3.40 -0.37 -2.72
N ALA A 50 -4.61 0.05 -2.39
CA ALA A 50 -5.22 1.26 -2.92
C ALA A 50 -5.04 2.41 -1.93
N ASN A 51 -4.17 3.35 -2.27
CA ASN A 51 -3.93 4.53 -1.45
C ASN A 51 -5.09 5.53 -1.62
N ALA A 52 -5.90 5.62 -0.59
CA ALA A 52 -7.10 6.43 -0.55
C ALA A 52 -6.81 7.84 0.01
N ARG A 53 -6.00 8.67 -0.68
CA ARG A 53 -5.74 10.07 -0.32
C ARG A 53 -7.02 10.87 -0.07
N HIS A 54 -8.07 10.53 -0.81
CA HIS A 54 -9.43 11.02 -0.57
C HIS A 54 -10.34 9.82 -0.23
N PRO A 55 -11.10 9.85 0.88
CA PRO A 55 -11.81 8.66 1.39
C PRO A 55 -12.86 8.10 0.41
N ILE A 56 -13.41 8.92 -0.50
CA ILE A 56 -14.42 8.47 -1.47
C ILE A 56 -13.90 7.36 -2.39
N THR A 57 -12.59 7.30 -2.66
CA THR A 57 -12.00 6.27 -3.52
C THR A 57 -12.10 4.88 -2.90
N ALA A 58 -12.06 4.78 -1.57
CA ALA A 58 -12.23 3.50 -0.89
C ALA A 58 -13.57 2.82 -1.23
N LYS A 59 -14.63 3.62 -1.51
CA LYS A 59 -15.94 3.08 -1.91
C LYS A 59 -15.87 2.34 -3.25
N GLY A 60 -15.23 2.93 -4.26
CA GLY A 60 -15.08 2.30 -5.59
C GLY A 60 -14.18 1.06 -5.53
N VAL A 61 -13.10 1.12 -4.76
CA VAL A 61 -12.20 -0.02 -4.55
C VAL A 61 -12.95 -1.21 -3.91
N LEU A 62 -13.72 -0.97 -2.86
CA LEU A 62 -14.49 -2.02 -2.18
C LEU A 62 -15.63 -2.56 -3.05
N ARG A 63 -16.25 -1.74 -3.91
CA ARG A 63 -17.24 -2.20 -4.90
C ARG A 63 -16.62 -3.19 -5.88
N ALA A 64 -15.47 -2.85 -6.47
CA ALA A 64 -14.75 -3.74 -7.38
C ALA A 64 -14.30 -5.02 -6.67
N ALA A 65 -13.75 -4.90 -5.46
CA ALA A 65 -13.31 -6.04 -4.66
C ALA A 65 -14.45 -7.03 -4.42
N LYS A 66 -15.62 -6.53 -4.00
CA LYS A 66 -16.82 -7.35 -3.82
C LYS A 66 -17.30 -8.00 -5.13
N LYS A 67 -17.34 -7.24 -6.21
CA LYS A 67 -17.81 -7.70 -7.53
C LYS A 67 -16.97 -8.85 -8.09
N HIS A 68 -15.66 -8.80 -7.88
CA HIS A 68 -14.71 -9.80 -8.37
C HIS A 68 -14.29 -10.83 -7.31
N ASP A 69 -14.93 -10.83 -6.14
CA ASP A 69 -14.55 -11.70 -5.02
C ASP A 69 -13.03 -11.60 -4.70
N ALA A 70 -12.50 -10.40 -4.75
CA ALA A 70 -11.09 -10.11 -4.54
C ALA A 70 -10.84 -9.54 -3.13
N ALA A 71 -9.66 -9.86 -2.56
CA ALA A 71 -9.18 -9.21 -1.35
C ALA A 71 -8.27 -8.03 -1.72
N VAL A 72 -8.42 -6.90 -1.04
CA VAL A 72 -7.68 -5.66 -1.29
C VAL A 72 -7.15 -5.03 0.00
N LEU A 73 -6.20 -4.10 -0.13
CA LEU A 73 -5.84 -3.19 0.96
C LEU A 73 -6.38 -1.79 0.66
N ILE A 74 -6.89 -1.15 1.72
CA ILE A 74 -7.12 0.30 1.75
C ILE A 74 -6.01 0.90 2.59
N GLU A 75 -5.27 1.84 2.01
CA GLU A 75 -4.08 2.37 2.66
C GLU A 75 -3.98 3.89 2.58
N ILE A 76 -3.11 4.45 3.40
CA ILE A 76 -2.60 5.82 3.33
C ILE A 76 -1.17 5.83 3.85
N ALA A 77 -0.27 6.56 3.19
CA ALA A 77 1.09 6.74 3.67
C ALA A 77 1.12 7.66 4.90
N LYS A 78 2.09 7.42 5.81
CA LYS A 78 2.23 8.23 7.03
C LYS A 78 2.34 9.73 6.75
N SER A 79 3.15 10.10 5.76
CA SER A 79 3.31 11.51 5.39
C SER A 79 2.00 12.10 4.87
N GLU A 80 1.29 11.36 4.03
CA GLU A 80 0.04 11.77 3.39
C GLU A 80 -1.12 11.93 4.37
N ALA A 81 -1.14 11.16 5.46
CA ALA A 81 -2.13 11.28 6.53
C ALA A 81 -2.15 12.68 7.18
N ASN A 82 -1.11 13.49 6.99
CA ASN A 82 -1.02 14.85 7.53
C ASN A 82 -1.55 15.92 6.57
N TYR A 83 -1.65 15.63 5.27
CA TYR A 83 -2.02 16.62 4.26
C TYR A 83 -3.01 16.11 3.19
N CYS A 84 -3.54 14.91 3.37
CA CYS A 84 -4.65 14.37 2.58
C CYS A 84 -5.97 14.38 3.36
N GLY A 85 -7.08 14.16 2.66
CA GLY A 85 -8.42 14.07 3.28
C GLY A 85 -8.57 12.83 4.16
N SER A 86 -7.86 11.77 3.82
CA SER A 86 -7.75 10.54 4.63
C SER A 86 -6.61 10.63 5.62
N ASN A 87 -6.82 10.04 6.79
CA ASN A 87 -5.81 9.91 7.84
C ASN A 87 -6.04 8.64 8.67
N PHE A 88 -5.15 8.39 9.65
CA PHE A 88 -5.24 7.18 10.47
C PHE A 88 -6.49 7.11 11.35
N SER A 89 -7.17 8.23 11.58
CA SER A 89 -8.37 8.27 12.41
C SER A 89 -9.65 8.05 11.59
N ASN A 90 -9.77 8.68 10.41
CA ASN A 90 -11.02 8.68 9.66
C ASN A 90 -11.13 7.59 8.59
N LEU A 91 -10.01 7.17 7.97
CA LEU A 91 -10.06 6.22 6.86
C LEU A 91 -10.66 4.86 7.23
N PRO A 92 -10.35 4.25 8.40
CA PRO A 92 -11.00 2.99 8.80
C PRO A 92 -12.52 3.12 8.93
N GLU A 93 -13.01 4.23 9.46
CA GLU A 93 -14.45 4.48 9.61
C GLU A 93 -15.14 4.62 8.25
N TYR A 94 -14.53 5.35 7.30
CA TYR A 94 -15.03 5.43 5.93
C TYR A 94 -15.06 4.07 5.25
N ALA A 95 -13.97 3.29 5.33
CA ALA A 95 -13.90 1.98 4.71
C ALA A 95 -14.94 1.01 5.28
N VAL A 96 -15.12 1.00 6.61
CA VAL A 96 -16.14 0.19 7.29
C VAL A 96 -17.55 0.62 6.89
N ASN A 97 -17.84 1.93 6.85
CA ASN A 97 -19.14 2.45 6.42
C ASN A 97 -19.45 2.07 4.97
N TYR A 98 -18.51 2.23 4.05
CA TYR A 98 -18.70 1.83 2.66
C TYR A 98 -18.85 0.31 2.52
N SER A 99 -18.08 -0.49 3.27
CA SER A 99 -18.26 -1.93 3.30
C SER A 99 -19.64 -2.33 3.81
N ARG A 100 -20.18 -1.62 4.83
CA ARG A 100 -21.52 -1.83 5.36
C ARG A 100 -22.60 -1.49 4.33
N GLU A 101 -22.47 -0.39 3.60
CA GLU A 101 -23.40 -0.02 2.52
C GLU A 101 -23.45 -1.08 1.40
N LEU A 102 -22.32 -1.72 1.13
CA LEU A 102 -22.23 -2.81 0.16
C LEU A 102 -22.83 -4.12 0.70
N GLY A 103 -23.02 -4.22 2.02
CA GLY A 103 -23.40 -5.44 2.67
C GLY A 103 -22.29 -6.48 2.67
N HIS A 104 -22.66 -7.72 2.89
CA HIS A 104 -21.77 -8.88 3.01
C HIS A 104 -20.84 -9.08 1.81
N GLY A 105 -19.58 -9.43 2.03
CA GLY A 105 -18.68 -9.99 1.01
C GLY A 105 -17.49 -9.14 0.56
N ALA A 106 -17.34 -7.89 0.95
CA ALA A 106 -16.08 -7.19 0.72
C ALA A 106 -15.03 -7.67 1.72
N VAL A 107 -13.87 -8.14 1.23
CA VAL A 107 -12.72 -8.60 2.04
C VAL A 107 -11.57 -7.63 1.87
N PHE A 108 -11.13 -7.02 2.97
CA PHE A 108 -10.06 -6.03 2.92
C PHE A 108 -9.25 -5.98 4.21
N ALA A 109 -8.09 -5.32 4.16
CA ALA A 109 -7.35 -4.90 5.34
C ALA A 109 -7.05 -3.40 5.26
N MET A 110 -6.88 -2.78 6.43
CA MET A 110 -6.38 -1.41 6.56
C MET A 110 -4.86 -1.46 6.70
N HIS A 111 -4.13 -0.80 5.80
CA HIS A 111 -2.68 -0.83 5.75
C HIS A 111 -2.09 0.58 5.93
N VAL A 112 -1.23 0.74 6.92
CA VAL A 112 -0.40 1.93 7.07
C VAL A 112 0.76 1.80 6.10
N ASP A 113 0.77 2.62 5.06
CA ASP A 113 1.80 2.61 4.04
C ASP A 113 2.96 3.55 4.43
N HIS A 114 4.19 3.22 4.05
CA HIS A 114 5.39 4.02 4.27
C HIS A 114 5.45 4.70 5.65
N TYR A 115 5.47 3.90 6.73
CA TYR A 115 5.69 4.50 8.05
C TYR A 115 7.16 4.91 8.20
N GLY A 116 7.51 6.07 7.64
CA GLY A 116 8.88 6.59 7.58
C GLY A 116 9.49 6.86 8.95
N ILE A 117 10.71 6.36 9.17
CA ILE A 117 11.54 6.53 10.38
C ILE A 117 12.87 7.11 9.94
N LYS A 118 13.09 8.39 10.25
CA LYS A 118 14.28 9.14 9.80
C LYS A 118 15.41 9.19 10.83
N GLY A 119 15.16 8.70 12.04
CA GLY A 119 16.13 8.69 13.12
C GLY A 119 15.61 8.07 14.39
N ARG A 120 16.46 8.03 15.41
CA ARG A 120 16.15 7.37 16.68
C ARG A 120 14.95 7.98 17.42
N ASP A 121 14.76 9.29 17.30
CA ASP A 121 13.63 10.00 17.94
C ASP A 121 12.28 9.63 17.31
N ASP A 122 12.28 9.21 16.04
CA ASP A 122 11.07 8.79 15.36
C ASP A 122 10.63 7.38 15.78
N VAL A 123 11.56 6.52 16.24
CA VAL A 123 11.23 5.17 16.73
C VAL A 123 10.23 5.24 17.89
N MET A 124 10.45 6.11 18.87
CA MET A 124 9.55 6.24 20.03
C MET A 124 8.18 6.80 19.64
N LYS A 125 8.14 7.75 18.69
CA LYS A 125 6.89 8.25 18.12
C LYS A 125 6.15 7.14 17.36
N ALA A 126 6.89 6.34 16.57
CA ALA A 126 6.35 5.21 15.84
C ALA A 126 5.70 4.20 16.78
N VAL A 127 6.38 3.80 17.83
CA VAL A 127 5.86 2.85 18.83
C VAL A 127 4.56 3.37 19.44
N THR A 128 4.50 4.64 19.83
CA THR A 128 3.29 5.25 20.39
C THR A 128 2.15 5.24 19.36
N GLN A 129 2.43 5.67 18.12
CA GLN A 129 1.42 5.76 17.08
C GLN A 129 0.95 4.38 16.60
N MET A 130 1.78 3.32 16.69
CA MET A 130 1.33 1.94 16.41
C MET A 130 0.23 1.49 17.39
N GLY A 131 0.29 1.92 18.65
CA GLY A 131 -0.81 1.73 19.60
C GLY A 131 -2.10 2.42 19.15
N GLU A 132 -2.00 3.66 18.69
CA GLU A 132 -3.14 4.46 18.22
C GLU A 132 -3.78 3.86 16.96
N VAL A 133 -2.98 3.51 15.94
CA VAL A 133 -3.50 2.90 14.71
C VAL A 133 -4.12 1.53 14.99
N THR A 134 -3.51 0.74 15.88
CA THR A 134 -4.09 -0.54 16.32
C THR A 134 -5.48 -0.33 16.95
N ALA A 135 -5.59 0.66 17.83
CA ALA A 135 -6.87 0.98 18.49
C ALA A 135 -7.96 1.47 17.53
N ARG A 136 -7.60 1.91 16.33
CA ARG A 136 -8.53 2.38 15.30
C ARG A 136 -8.84 1.37 14.20
N GLY A 137 -8.43 0.11 14.35
CA GLY A 137 -8.81 -0.99 13.45
C GLY A 137 -7.86 -1.23 12.28
N TRP A 138 -6.69 -0.60 12.26
CA TRP A 138 -5.65 -0.97 11.28
C TRP A 138 -5.16 -2.40 11.55
N THR A 139 -4.81 -3.12 10.49
CA THR A 139 -4.48 -4.56 10.56
C THR A 139 -3.24 -4.92 9.76
N SER A 140 -2.53 -3.91 9.25
CA SER A 140 -1.30 -4.07 8.46
C SER A 140 -0.48 -2.78 8.50
N VAL A 141 0.83 -2.90 8.35
CA VAL A 141 1.75 -1.76 8.36
C VAL A 141 3.00 -2.04 7.51
N ALA A 142 3.49 -1.00 6.80
CA ALA A 142 4.82 -0.93 6.22
C ALA A 142 5.71 -0.06 7.12
N ILE A 143 6.76 -0.64 7.70
CA ILE A 143 7.78 0.09 8.48
C ILE A 143 8.91 0.43 7.52
N ASP A 144 9.16 1.73 7.37
CA ASP A 144 10.16 2.26 6.46
C ASP A 144 11.22 3.07 7.21
N ALA A 145 12.40 2.49 7.36
CA ALA A 145 13.60 3.16 7.83
C ALA A 145 14.71 3.10 6.77
N SER A 146 14.35 2.92 5.50
CA SER A 146 15.24 2.68 4.37
C SER A 146 16.13 3.87 4.00
N HIS A 147 15.84 5.07 4.54
CA HIS A 147 16.72 6.24 4.47
C HIS A 147 17.98 6.12 5.32
N LEU A 148 17.98 5.19 6.31
CA LEU A 148 19.13 4.93 7.18
C LEU A 148 20.06 3.91 6.51
N ASP A 149 21.32 3.84 6.97
CA ASP A 149 22.18 2.73 6.59
C ASP A 149 21.61 1.38 7.05
N ASP A 150 22.08 0.28 6.48
CA ASP A 150 21.48 -1.04 6.69
C ASP A 150 21.41 -1.46 8.17
N TRP A 151 22.43 -1.10 8.97
CA TRP A 151 22.41 -1.42 10.40
C TRP A 151 21.38 -0.58 11.17
N ASN A 152 21.35 0.72 10.92
CA ASN A 152 20.39 1.61 11.58
C ASN A 152 18.96 1.33 11.10
N ASN A 153 18.74 1.02 9.82
CA ASN A 153 17.46 0.54 9.30
C ASN A 153 17.03 -0.74 10.04
N LEU A 154 17.89 -1.76 10.11
CA LEU A 154 17.61 -3.00 10.82
C LEU A 154 17.23 -2.75 12.30
N CYS A 155 17.99 -1.91 13.00
CA CYS A 155 17.72 -1.60 14.40
C CYS A 155 16.40 -0.83 14.58
N ALA A 156 16.15 0.21 13.78
CA ALA A 156 14.96 1.03 13.89
C ALA A 156 13.69 0.21 13.54
N THR A 157 13.75 -0.56 12.46
CA THR A 157 12.66 -1.46 12.05
C THR A 157 12.37 -2.51 13.12
N ARG A 158 13.41 -3.14 13.68
CA ARG A 158 13.27 -4.09 14.79
C ARG A 158 12.55 -3.47 15.98
N ASP A 159 12.99 -2.30 16.41
CA ASP A 159 12.48 -1.65 17.62
C ASP A 159 11.01 -1.28 17.49
N VAL A 160 10.54 -0.89 16.31
CA VAL A 160 9.11 -0.66 16.04
C VAL A 160 8.36 -1.98 15.88
N ALA A 161 8.89 -2.92 15.10
CA ALA A 161 8.22 -4.19 14.80
C ALA A 161 7.96 -5.05 16.04
N MET A 162 8.79 -4.94 17.09
CA MET A 162 8.56 -5.61 18.38
C MET A 162 7.26 -5.17 19.07
N HIS A 163 6.69 -4.03 18.69
CA HIS A 163 5.44 -3.49 19.25
C HIS A 163 4.24 -3.69 18.32
N ILE A 164 4.44 -4.30 17.15
CA ILE A 164 3.36 -4.60 16.21
C ILE A 164 2.62 -5.86 16.67
N PRO A 165 1.27 -5.83 16.76
CA PRO A 165 0.50 -7.02 17.11
C PRO A 165 0.76 -8.18 16.15
N PRO A 166 0.83 -9.44 16.61
CA PRO A 166 1.17 -10.59 15.77
C PRO A 166 0.16 -10.86 14.64
N TYR A 167 -1.01 -10.28 14.72
CA TYR A 167 -2.03 -10.37 13.67
C TYR A 167 -1.91 -9.29 12.59
N PHE A 168 -0.98 -8.35 12.69
CA PHE A 168 -0.73 -7.40 11.61
C PHE A 168 -0.02 -8.07 10.44
N GLY A 169 -0.39 -7.68 9.22
CA GLY A 169 0.49 -7.85 8.07
C GLY A 169 1.68 -6.92 8.24
N LEU A 170 2.88 -7.45 8.11
CA LEU A 170 4.12 -6.69 8.29
C LEU A 170 4.88 -6.60 6.99
N GLU A 171 4.99 -5.40 6.48
CA GLU A 171 5.88 -5.01 5.40
C GLU A 171 7.06 -4.23 5.98
N VAL A 172 8.24 -4.42 5.40
CA VAL A 172 9.46 -3.72 5.76
C VAL A 172 10.16 -3.24 4.50
N GLU A 173 11.08 -2.28 4.60
CA GLU A 173 11.68 -1.66 3.43
C GLU A 173 13.22 -1.63 3.49
N VAL A 174 13.86 -1.93 2.34
CA VAL A 174 15.29 -1.77 2.12
C VAL A 174 15.55 -0.98 0.85
N GLY A 175 16.46 -0.02 0.93
CA GLY A 175 16.84 0.79 -0.21
C GLY A 175 15.63 1.53 -0.75
N GLU A 176 15.31 2.64 -0.16
CA GLU A 176 14.38 3.58 -0.77
C GLU A 176 14.83 3.89 -2.21
N ILE A 177 14.01 4.58 -2.98
CA ILE A 177 14.37 5.05 -4.32
C ILE A 177 15.73 5.75 -4.25
N LYS A 178 16.76 4.93 -4.44
CA LYS A 178 18.14 5.38 -4.59
C LYS A 178 18.22 6.17 -5.89
N GLY A 179 19.29 6.89 -6.09
CA GLY A 179 19.50 7.66 -7.31
C GLY A 179 19.37 6.80 -8.59
N PRO A 180 19.29 7.42 -9.76
CA PRO A 180 19.15 6.70 -11.02
C PRO A 180 20.22 5.60 -11.18
N GLY A 181 19.76 4.34 -11.28
CA GLY A 181 20.63 3.18 -11.45
C GLY A 181 21.10 2.51 -10.17
N GLU A 182 20.73 3.00 -8.98
CA GLU A 182 21.01 2.34 -7.71
C GLU A 182 19.81 1.50 -7.26
N PHE A 183 19.99 0.20 -7.26
CA PHE A 183 18.96 -0.79 -6.88
C PHE A 183 19.33 -1.48 -5.57
N SER A 184 18.31 -1.97 -4.86
CA SER A 184 18.54 -2.88 -3.74
C SER A 184 19.26 -4.14 -4.20
N THR A 185 20.11 -4.70 -3.35
CA THR A 185 20.88 -5.92 -3.64
C THR A 185 20.31 -7.13 -2.90
N VAL A 186 20.69 -8.32 -3.35
CA VAL A 186 20.34 -9.58 -2.66
C VAL A 186 20.96 -9.61 -1.27
N GLU A 187 22.17 -9.10 -1.13
CA GLU A 187 22.93 -9.06 0.13
C GLU A 187 22.23 -8.17 1.16
N GLU A 188 21.80 -6.96 0.76
CA GLU A 188 21.02 -6.04 1.62
C GLU A 188 19.75 -6.71 2.10
N ALA A 189 18.97 -7.30 1.19
CA ALA A 189 17.72 -7.96 1.53
C ALA A 189 17.91 -9.18 2.47
N LEU A 190 18.92 -10.00 2.23
CA LEU A 190 19.25 -11.14 3.09
C LEU A 190 19.74 -10.71 4.47
N TYR A 191 20.62 -9.69 4.54
CA TYR A 191 21.09 -9.14 5.79
C TYR A 191 19.91 -8.61 6.62
N PHE A 192 19.03 -7.85 6.01
CA PHE A 192 17.91 -7.22 6.69
C PHE A 192 16.88 -8.23 7.20
N ILE A 193 16.42 -9.14 6.34
CA ILE A 193 15.42 -10.15 6.71
C ILE A 193 16.00 -11.17 7.69
N GLY A 194 17.23 -11.64 7.47
CA GLY A 194 17.91 -12.53 8.38
C GLY A 194 18.13 -11.89 9.75
N GLY A 195 18.51 -10.61 9.78
CA GLY A 195 18.64 -9.82 10.99
C GLY A 195 17.34 -9.73 11.78
N LEU A 196 16.22 -9.37 11.14
CA LEU A 196 14.91 -9.33 11.78
C LEU A 196 14.49 -10.72 12.32
N ASN A 197 14.69 -11.78 11.52
CA ASN A 197 14.37 -13.14 11.94
C ASN A 197 15.19 -13.58 13.16
N SER A 198 16.45 -13.15 13.28
CA SER A 198 17.30 -13.45 14.44
C SER A 198 16.75 -12.88 15.76
N TRP A 199 15.88 -11.86 15.67
CA TRP A 199 15.15 -11.26 16.78
C TRP A 199 13.74 -11.81 16.93
N GLY A 200 13.33 -12.80 16.12
CA GLY A 200 11.98 -13.38 16.16
C GLY A 200 10.92 -12.54 15.44
N ILE A 201 11.34 -11.62 14.58
CA ILE A 201 10.46 -10.80 13.77
C ILE A 201 10.42 -11.37 12.36
N PHE A 202 9.21 -11.71 11.89
CA PHE A 202 8.99 -12.40 10.61
C PHE A 202 8.10 -11.53 9.71
N PRO A 203 8.68 -10.65 8.87
CA PRO A 203 7.93 -9.88 7.90
C PRO A 203 7.23 -10.77 6.88
N ASP A 204 6.10 -10.31 6.36
CA ASP A 204 5.38 -10.95 5.26
C ASP A 204 5.91 -10.46 3.91
N LEU A 205 6.24 -9.16 3.85
CA LEU A 205 6.64 -8.46 2.63
C LEU A 205 7.89 -7.61 2.87
N ILE A 206 8.62 -7.39 1.78
CA ILE A 206 9.70 -6.41 1.70
C ILE A 206 9.52 -5.53 0.46
N ALA A 207 9.57 -4.21 0.65
CA ALA A 207 9.71 -3.27 -0.45
C ALA A 207 11.19 -3.03 -0.78
N ILE A 208 11.49 -2.87 -2.06
CA ILE A 208 12.84 -2.76 -2.59
C ILE A 208 12.95 -1.64 -3.63
N SER A 209 14.10 -1.01 -3.74
CA SER A 209 14.43 -0.15 -4.89
C SER A 209 14.76 -1.02 -6.10
N ASN A 210 13.88 -1.02 -7.10
CA ASN A 210 14.04 -1.80 -8.33
C ASN A 210 13.86 -0.98 -9.61
N GLY A 211 13.88 0.35 -9.50
CA GLY A 211 13.75 1.28 -10.63
C GLY A 211 12.36 1.84 -10.87
N SER A 212 11.38 1.50 -10.04
CA SER A 212 10.09 2.20 -10.04
C SER A 212 10.25 3.64 -9.54
N LYS A 213 9.30 4.50 -9.91
CA LYS A 213 9.23 5.90 -9.49
C LYS A 213 7.84 6.19 -8.95
N HIS A 214 7.78 6.98 -7.88
CA HIS A 214 6.50 7.50 -7.38
C HIS A 214 5.97 8.66 -8.26
N GLY A 215 4.65 8.74 -8.41
CA GLY A 215 3.98 9.83 -9.09
C GLY A 215 3.75 9.61 -10.58
N THR A 216 3.65 10.72 -11.31
CA THR A 216 3.39 10.73 -12.76
C THR A 216 4.70 10.64 -13.53
N TYR A 217 4.74 9.82 -14.58
CA TYR A 217 5.84 9.80 -15.53
C TYR A 217 5.66 10.93 -16.55
N ASP A 218 6.54 11.91 -16.52
CA ASP A 218 6.55 13.00 -17.51
C ASP A 218 7.23 12.50 -18.80
N LYS A 219 6.44 12.05 -19.74
CA LYS A 219 6.93 11.53 -21.04
C LYS A 219 7.59 12.61 -21.90
N THR A 220 7.28 13.88 -21.66
CA THR A 220 7.93 14.99 -22.36
C THR A 220 9.41 15.11 -21.96
N LEU A 221 9.77 14.60 -20.79
CA LEU A 221 11.13 14.48 -20.29
C LEU A 221 11.75 13.10 -20.53
N GLY A 222 11.11 12.25 -21.33
CA GLY A 222 11.56 10.88 -21.62
C GLY A 222 11.45 9.91 -20.45
N GLN A 223 10.67 10.23 -19.42
CA GLN A 223 10.47 9.36 -18.26
C GLN A 223 9.58 8.18 -18.64
N ASN A 224 10.02 6.98 -18.29
CA ASN A 224 9.28 5.74 -18.47
C ASN A 224 9.34 4.89 -17.20
N GLU A 225 8.47 3.91 -17.11
CA GLU A 225 8.53 2.86 -16.11
C GLU A 225 9.87 2.11 -16.22
N GLY A 226 10.57 1.96 -15.08
CA GLY A 226 11.93 1.42 -15.02
C GLY A 226 12.08 0.15 -14.20
N ILE A 227 10.99 -0.55 -13.86
CA ILE A 227 11.02 -1.74 -13.00
C ILE A 227 11.94 -2.82 -13.58
N ASN A 228 13.00 -3.16 -12.83
CA ASN A 228 13.95 -4.21 -13.17
C ASN A 228 13.46 -5.56 -12.63
N PHE A 229 12.80 -6.34 -13.47
CA PHE A 229 12.23 -7.62 -13.11
C PHE A 229 13.28 -8.68 -12.75
N GLU A 230 14.43 -8.69 -13.39
CA GLU A 230 15.48 -9.67 -13.10
C GLU A 230 16.04 -9.45 -11.68
N ARG A 231 16.28 -8.20 -11.31
CA ARG A 231 16.72 -7.83 -9.95
C ARG A 231 15.65 -8.20 -8.94
N THR A 232 14.40 -7.84 -9.21
CA THR A 232 13.25 -8.17 -8.34
C THR A 232 13.16 -9.67 -8.12
N LYS A 233 13.29 -10.47 -9.18
CA LYS A 233 13.25 -11.93 -9.09
C LYS A 233 14.42 -12.49 -8.30
N ALA A 234 15.64 -11.98 -8.50
CA ALA A 234 16.82 -12.46 -7.78
C ALA A 234 16.64 -12.28 -6.25
N ILE A 235 16.12 -11.13 -5.82
CA ILE A 235 15.84 -10.86 -4.41
C ILE A 235 14.69 -11.76 -3.91
N ALA A 236 13.60 -11.88 -4.67
CA ALA A 236 12.46 -12.72 -4.30
C ALA A 236 12.86 -14.19 -4.14
N ASP A 237 13.67 -14.73 -5.04
CA ASP A 237 14.15 -16.12 -5.00
C ASP A 237 15.06 -16.33 -3.77
N ALA A 238 15.92 -15.37 -3.44
CA ALA A 238 16.80 -15.44 -2.25
C ALA A 238 15.99 -15.38 -0.93
N LEU A 239 14.88 -14.64 -0.91
CA LEU A 239 14.03 -14.50 0.27
C LEU A 239 12.95 -15.58 0.39
N LYS A 240 12.74 -16.39 -0.64
CA LYS A 240 11.75 -17.46 -0.64
C LYS A 240 11.85 -18.39 0.58
N PRO A 241 13.05 -18.86 1.01
CA PRO A 241 13.19 -19.68 2.20
C PRO A 241 12.71 -18.99 3.49
N TYR A 242 12.83 -17.67 3.56
CA TYR A 242 12.36 -16.87 4.70
C TYR A 242 10.85 -16.61 4.70
N GLY A 243 10.16 -17.03 3.63
CA GLY A 243 8.72 -16.81 3.50
C GLY A 243 8.32 -15.39 3.11
N VAL A 244 9.27 -14.50 2.87
CA VAL A 244 9.04 -13.09 2.52
C VAL A 244 8.81 -12.96 1.01
N SER A 245 7.87 -12.07 0.63
CA SER A 245 7.57 -11.73 -0.77
C SER A 245 7.81 -10.25 -1.02
N ILE A 246 7.77 -9.83 -2.30
CA ILE A 246 8.02 -8.44 -2.68
C ILE A 246 6.74 -7.61 -2.63
N ALA A 247 6.83 -6.41 -2.07
CA ALA A 247 5.88 -5.33 -2.27
C ALA A 247 6.42 -4.38 -3.35
N GLN A 248 5.59 -4.08 -4.36
CA GLN A 248 5.94 -3.19 -5.45
C GLN A 248 5.28 -1.83 -5.25
N HIS A 249 6.09 -0.81 -5.14
CA HIS A 249 5.68 0.59 -5.09
C HIS A 249 5.83 1.25 -6.47
N GLY A 250 5.25 2.45 -6.65
CA GLY A 250 5.41 3.23 -7.87
C GLY A 250 4.75 2.60 -9.12
N ILE A 251 3.58 1.98 -8.95
CA ILE A 251 2.87 1.30 -10.05
C ILE A 251 2.09 2.26 -10.95
N SER A 252 1.58 3.38 -10.41
CA SER A 252 0.86 4.38 -11.23
C SER A 252 1.70 4.80 -12.44
N GLY A 253 1.13 4.69 -13.64
CA GLY A 253 1.85 4.95 -14.89
C GLY A 253 2.53 3.73 -15.52
N THR A 254 2.47 2.56 -14.88
CA THR A 254 2.93 1.29 -15.44
C THR A 254 1.80 0.66 -16.27
N ASN A 255 2.12 0.07 -17.43
CA ASN A 255 1.12 -0.61 -18.25
C ASN A 255 0.50 -1.80 -17.49
N ILE A 256 -0.82 -1.72 -17.30
CA ILE A 256 -1.56 -2.65 -16.43
C ILE A 256 -1.59 -4.05 -17.02
N GLU A 257 -1.96 -4.17 -18.29
CA GLU A 257 -2.18 -5.47 -18.94
C GLU A 257 -0.88 -6.19 -19.32
N THR A 258 0.16 -5.45 -19.69
CA THR A 258 1.39 -6.06 -20.21
C THR A 258 2.53 -6.13 -19.21
N ARG A 259 2.56 -5.25 -18.19
CA ARG A 259 3.64 -5.22 -17.19
C ARG A 259 3.15 -5.67 -15.82
N CYS A 260 2.07 -5.07 -15.30
CA CYS A 260 1.56 -5.43 -13.99
C CYS A 260 1.06 -6.89 -13.94
N SER A 261 0.52 -7.42 -15.03
CA SER A 261 0.11 -8.82 -15.14
C SER A 261 1.24 -9.84 -14.99
N GLN A 262 2.50 -9.39 -15.13
CA GLN A 262 3.66 -10.25 -14.97
C GLN A 262 4.23 -10.27 -13.55
N PHE A 263 3.85 -9.35 -12.68
CA PHE A 263 4.47 -9.14 -11.37
C PHE A 263 4.54 -10.40 -10.51
N ALA A 264 3.49 -11.24 -10.50
CA ALA A 264 3.47 -12.47 -9.71
C ALA A 264 4.59 -13.47 -10.08
N GLN A 265 5.05 -13.46 -11.33
CA GLN A 265 6.14 -14.31 -11.83
C GLN A 265 7.50 -13.92 -11.22
N TYR A 266 7.61 -12.69 -10.73
CA TYR A 266 8.81 -12.12 -10.14
C TYR A 266 8.76 -12.06 -8.60
N GLY A 267 7.77 -12.73 -7.98
CA GLY A 267 7.65 -12.81 -6.52
C GLY A 267 6.98 -11.63 -5.86
N ILE A 268 6.38 -10.73 -6.66
CA ILE A 268 5.60 -9.60 -6.16
C ILE A 268 4.22 -10.13 -5.72
N VAL A 269 3.79 -9.76 -4.50
CA VAL A 269 2.52 -10.17 -3.89
C VAL A 269 1.63 -8.99 -3.51
N LYS A 270 2.19 -7.79 -3.36
CA LYS A 270 1.46 -6.54 -3.11
C LYS A 270 1.85 -5.50 -4.15
N GLY A 271 0.88 -4.72 -4.61
CA GLY A 271 1.11 -3.63 -5.54
C GLY A 271 0.42 -2.34 -5.12
N ASN A 272 1.21 -1.27 -4.87
CA ASN A 272 0.71 0.02 -4.39
C ASN A 272 0.32 0.94 -5.54
N VAL A 273 -0.90 1.45 -5.50
CA VAL A 273 -1.43 2.42 -6.46
C VAL A 273 -1.99 3.64 -5.73
N ALA A 274 -1.39 4.80 -5.94
CA ALA A 274 -1.76 6.04 -5.26
C ALA A 274 -2.22 7.15 -6.24
N THR A 275 -1.32 7.64 -7.07
CA THR A 275 -1.52 8.81 -7.93
C THR A 275 -2.68 8.64 -8.89
N LEU A 276 -2.91 7.43 -9.40
CA LEU A 276 -4.04 7.11 -10.26
C LEU A 276 -5.39 7.43 -9.58
N PHE A 277 -5.58 6.99 -8.34
CA PHE A 277 -6.82 7.25 -7.60
C PHE A 277 -7.03 8.74 -7.30
N GLN A 278 -5.96 9.48 -7.05
CA GLN A 278 -6.03 10.94 -6.93
C GLN A 278 -6.44 11.59 -8.25
N ASN A 279 -5.88 11.15 -9.38
CA ASN A 279 -6.23 11.67 -10.71
C ASN A 279 -7.72 11.48 -11.00
N ILE A 280 -8.31 10.36 -10.58
CA ILE A 280 -9.75 10.09 -10.69
C ILE A 280 -10.57 11.13 -9.92
N VAL A 281 -10.19 11.41 -8.65
CA VAL A 281 -10.90 12.40 -7.84
C VAL A 281 -10.91 13.76 -8.52
N PHE A 282 -9.76 14.21 -9.00
CA PHE A 282 -9.64 15.49 -9.67
C PHE A 282 -10.18 15.50 -11.11
N GLY A 283 -10.44 14.34 -11.71
CA GLY A 283 -10.88 14.18 -13.10
C GLY A 283 -9.79 14.57 -14.09
N ILE A 284 -8.55 14.23 -13.77
CA ILE A 284 -7.40 14.39 -14.66
C ILE A 284 -7.50 13.36 -15.79
N LYS A 285 -7.27 13.80 -17.03
CA LYS A 285 -7.15 12.89 -18.17
C LYS A 285 -6.02 11.92 -17.96
N MET A 286 -6.30 10.64 -18.16
CA MET A 286 -5.32 9.57 -17.98
C MET A 286 -5.13 8.77 -19.25
N GLU A 287 -3.92 8.26 -19.45
CA GLU A 287 -3.62 7.30 -20.51
C GLU A 287 -4.38 5.99 -20.26
N PRO A 288 -5.06 5.43 -21.27
CA PRO A 288 -5.92 4.26 -21.08
C PRO A 288 -5.18 3.00 -20.58
N GLU A 289 -3.92 2.79 -20.98
CA GLU A 289 -3.17 1.57 -20.67
C GLU A 289 -2.46 1.63 -19.31
N THR A 290 -2.13 2.85 -18.85
CA THR A 290 -1.23 3.04 -17.70
C THR A 290 -1.87 3.79 -16.55
N GLY A 291 -2.95 4.54 -16.79
CA GLY A 291 -3.49 5.49 -15.82
C GLY A 291 -2.56 6.68 -15.52
N ASN A 292 -1.50 6.88 -16.33
CA ASN A 292 -0.61 8.03 -16.18
C ASN A 292 -1.36 9.31 -16.54
N ALA A 293 -1.14 10.39 -15.76
CA ALA A 293 -1.77 11.67 -16.05
C ALA A 293 -1.26 12.24 -17.38
N VAL A 294 -2.16 12.79 -18.18
CA VAL A 294 -1.81 13.52 -19.39
C VAL A 294 -1.44 14.94 -19.01
N ILE A 295 -0.26 15.37 -19.49
CA ILE A 295 0.28 16.71 -19.30
C ILE A 295 0.31 17.40 -20.67
N GLU A 296 -0.24 18.61 -20.74
CA GLU A 296 -0.12 19.49 -21.90
C GLU A 296 0.54 20.80 -21.47
N GLY A 297 1.67 21.12 -22.08
CA GLY A 297 2.51 22.24 -21.65
C GLY A 297 3.02 22.02 -20.20
N ASP A 298 2.60 22.90 -19.30
CA ASP A 298 2.98 22.86 -17.89
C ASP A 298 1.81 22.51 -16.94
N SER A 299 0.75 21.86 -17.46
CA SER A 299 -0.44 21.60 -16.66
C SER A 299 -1.02 20.21 -16.91
N TYR A 300 -1.63 19.64 -15.86
CA TYR A 300 -2.51 18.49 -16.02
C TYR A 300 -3.74 18.85 -16.88
N VAL A 301 -4.18 17.92 -17.71
CA VAL A 301 -5.40 18.05 -18.51
C VAL A 301 -6.59 17.59 -17.68
N LYS A 302 -7.55 18.51 -17.43
CA LYS A 302 -8.83 18.21 -16.77
C LYS A 302 -9.87 17.79 -17.78
N GLU A 303 -10.62 16.71 -17.53
CA GLU A 303 -11.79 16.29 -18.31
C GLU A 303 -13.08 16.75 -17.60
N ALA A 304 -13.98 17.40 -18.34
CA ALA A 304 -15.16 18.05 -17.77
C ALA A 304 -16.19 17.05 -17.21
N ASP A 305 -16.26 15.85 -17.78
CA ASP A 305 -17.19 14.78 -17.42
C ASP A 305 -16.66 13.81 -16.36
N ARG A 306 -15.43 14.02 -15.89
CA ARG A 306 -14.76 13.17 -14.89
C ARG A 306 -14.46 13.90 -13.58
N GLY A 307 -14.40 13.14 -12.50
CA GLY A 307 -14.00 13.59 -11.16
C GLY A 307 -14.86 14.76 -10.65
N ILE A 308 -14.24 15.70 -9.94
CA ILE A 308 -14.89 16.94 -9.45
C ILE A 308 -15.31 17.86 -10.59
N PRO A 309 -16.30 18.79 -10.40
CA PRO A 309 -16.67 19.76 -11.42
C PRO A 309 -15.54 20.74 -11.75
N ALA A 310 -15.59 21.34 -12.93
CA ALA A 310 -14.57 22.26 -13.43
C ALA A 310 -14.35 23.45 -12.51
N GLU A 311 -15.42 24.01 -11.98
CA GLU A 311 -15.36 25.17 -11.08
C GLU A 311 -14.56 24.86 -9.80
N LEU A 312 -14.75 23.65 -9.24
CA LEU A 312 -13.97 23.23 -8.06
C LEU A 312 -12.51 22.93 -8.42
N TRP A 313 -12.27 22.39 -9.61
CA TRP A 313 -10.92 22.22 -10.12
C TRP A 313 -10.19 23.56 -10.26
N ASP A 314 -10.84 24.58 -10.81
CA ASP A 314 -10.27 25.92 -10.94
C ASP A 314 -9.92 26.53 -9.57
N GLU A 315 -10.76 26.30 -8.55
CA GLU A 315 -10.43 26.71 -7.16
C GLU A 315 -9.18 25.97 -6.63
N ILE A 316 -9.05 24.67 -6.90
CA ILE A 316 -7.87 23.88 -6.51
C ILE A 316 -6.62 24.41 -7.20
N VAL A 317 -6.71 24.66 -8.52
CA VAL A 317 -5.58 25.22 -9.28
C VAL A 317 -5.15 26.57 -8.70
N ALA A 318 -6.10 27.49 -8.45
CA ALA A 318 -5.82 28.78 -7.87
C ALA A 318 -5.20 28.68 -6.47
N TRP A 319 -5.64 27.72 -5.65
CA TRP A 319 -5.07 27.47 -4.34
C TRP A 319 -3.62 26.93 -4.44
N CYS A 320 -3.35 26.02 -5.37
CA CYS A 320 -2.02 25.48 -5.63
C CYS A 320 -1.08 26.57 -6.17
N ASP A 321 -1.54 27.40 -7.11
CA ASP A 321 -0.78 28.50 -7.67
C ASP A 321 -0.41 29.53 -6.56
N GLY A 322 -1.37 29.82 -5.67
CA GLY A 322 -1.14 30.69 -4.51
C GLY A 322 -0.09 30.16 -3.51
N LYS A 323 0.24 28.88 -3.60
CA LYS A 323 1.30 28.22 -2.82
C LYS A 323 2.58 27.97 -3.63
N GLY A 324 2.65 28.45 -4.86
CA GLY A 324 3.80 28.29 -5.75
C GLY A 324 4.00 26.86 -6.26
N MET A 325 2.96 26.03 -6.27
CA MET A 325 3.04 24.65 -6.78
C MET A 325 2.98 24.65 -8.30
N SER A 326 3.86 23.87 -8.94
CA SER A 326 3.78 23.66 -10.39
C SER A 326 2.49 22.91 -10.73
N ARG A 327 1.83 23.30 -11.83
CA ARG A 327 0.55 22.75 -12.28
C ARG A 327 0.62 21.31 -12.77
N LYS A 328 1.80 20.72 -12.84
CA LYS A 328 2.07 19.29 -13.11
C LYS A 328 2.76 18.59 -11.94
N SER A 329 2.83 19.23 -10.79
CA SER A 329 3.50 18.69 -9.61
C SER A 329 2.65 17.64 -8.90
N GLY A 330 3.27 16.59 -8.42
CA GLY A 330 2.68 15.66 -7.45
C GLY A 330 2.18 16.34 -6.17
N ASP A 331 2.64 17.58 -5.86
CA ASP A 331 2.19 18.37 -4.71
C ASP A 331 0.71 18.73 -4.72
N TYR A 332 0.02 18.60 -5.85
CA TYR A 332 -1.43 18.71 -5.90
C TYR A 332 -2.14 17.75 -4.94
N LYS A 333 -1.46 16.67 -4.53
CA LYS A 333 -1.95 15.78 -3.45
C LYS A 333 -2.29 16.54 -2.15
N LYS A 334 -1.61 17.66 -1.86
CA LYS A 334 -1.84 18.51 -0.68
C LYS A 334 -3.19 19.24 -0.71
N ALA A 335 -3.80 19.38 -1.88
CA ALA A 335 -5.14 19.95 -2.01
C ALA A 335 -6.23 19.00 -1.46
N ASN A 336 -5.97 17.69 -1.36
CA ASN A 336 -6.96 16.74 -0.84
C ASN A 336 -7.46 17.11 0.56
N LEU A 337 -6.60 17.60 1.46
CA LEU A 337 -7.05 18.03 2.80
C LEU A 337 -7.84 19.32 2.72
N ALA A 338 -7.33 20.32 1.99
CA ALA A 338 -7.95 21.66 1.93
C ALA A 338 -9.36 21.64 1.31
N PHE A 339 -9.62 20.69 0.42
CA PHE A 339 -10.87 20.58 -0.32
C PHE A 339 -11.68 19.32 0.01
N CYS A 340 -11.27 18.53 1.01
CA CYS A 340 -11.91 17.25 1.34
C CYS A 340 -13.41 17.40 1.58
N ASP A 341 -13.81 18.31 2.47
CA ASP A 341 -15.21 18.53 2.83
C ASP A 341 -16.02 19.07 1.65
N LYS A 342 -15.44 19.96 0.82
CA LYS A 342 -16.10 20.44 -0.39
C LYS A 342 -16.35 19.31 -1.39
N ILE A 343 -15.40 18.39 -1.53
CA ILE A 343 -15.54 17.24 -2.44
C ILE A 343 -16.59 16.28 -1.89
N LEU A 344 -16.58 15.97 -0.59
CA LEU A 344 -17.56 15.08 0.03
C LEU A 344 -18.99 15.66 0.01
N ALA A 345 -19.13 16.98 0.00
CA ALA A 345 -20.41 17.67 -0.07
C ALA A 345 -20.93 17.86 -1.52
N LEU A 346 -20.22 17.38 -2.52
CA LEU A 346 -20.68 17.49 -3.92
C LEU A 346 -21.99 16.71 -4.14
N PRO A 347 -22.83 17.15 -5.07
CA PRO A 347 -24.00 16.39 -5.51
C PRO A 347 -23.61 14.95 -5.91
N GLU A 348 -24.49 13.99 -5.62
CA GLU A 348 -24.25 12.55 -5.86
C GLU A 348 -23.76 12.22 -7.27
N LYS A 349 -24.20 12.96 -8.28
CA LYS A 349 -23.76 12.75 -9.67
C LYS A 349 -22.22 12.84 -9.82
N TYR A 350 -21.56 13.72 -9.04
CA TYR A 350 -20.10 13.87 -9.07
C TYR A 350 -19.42 12.79 -8.22
N LEU A 351 -19.98 12.47 -7.05
CA LEU A 351 -19.46 11.41 -6.19
C LEU A 351 -19.57 10.05 -6.89
N ASN A 352 -20.71 9.78 -7.53
CA ASN A 352 -20.92 8.51 -8.23
C ASN A 352 -19.95 8.33 -9.39
N ARG A 353 -19.68 9.36 -10.20
CA ARG A 353 -18.70 9.22 -11.30
C ARG A 353 -17.26 8.98 -10.78
N ILE A 354 -16.88 9.56 -9.63
CA ILE A 354 -15.59 9.25 -8.98
C ILE A 354 -15.58 7.79 -8.54
N VAL A 355 -16.64 7.32 -7.90
CA VAL A 355 -16.77 5.94 -7.43
C VAL A 355 -16.74 4.95 -8.59
N ASP A 356 -17.53 5.22 -9.65
CA ASP A 356 -17.64 4.35 -10.82
C ASP A 356 -16.30 4.25 -11.58
N GLU A 357 -15.61 5.37 -11.74
CA GLU A 357 -14.27 5.37 -12.38
C GLU A 357 -13.23 4.68 -11.50
N THR A 358 -13.29 4.86 -10.18
CA THR A 358 -12.43 4.14 -9.23
C THR A 358 -12.69 2.62 -9.31
N GLU A 359 -13.96 2.20 -9.37
CA GLU A 359 -14.33 0.79 -9.57
C GLU A 359 -13.75 0.25 -10.88
N TYR A 360 -13.95 0.97 -11.99
CA TYR A 360 -13.43 0.57 -13.30
C TYR A 360 -11.90 0.32 -13.30
N TRP A 361 -11.12 1.24 -12.76
CA TRP A 361 -9.67 1.08 -12.71
C TRP A 361 -9.24 -0.03 -11.74
N THR A 362 -9.95 -0.16 -10.62
CA THR A 362 -9.68 -1.23 -9.65
C THR A 362 -9.94 -2.61 -10.25
N GLU A 363 -11.01 -2.78 -11.02
CA GLU A 363 -11.31 -4.04 -11.74
C GLU A 363 -10.18 -4.44 -12.69
N ARG A 364 -9.58 -3.48 -13.38
CA ARG A 364 -8.45 -3.73 -14.28
C ARG A 364 -7.24 -4.27 -13.51
N PHE A 365 -6.91 -3.65 -12.37
CA PHE A 365 -5.84 -4.16 -11.52
C PHE A 365 -6.17 -5.54 -10.94
N ILE A 366 -7.38 -5.77 -10.46
CA ILE A 366 -7.80 -7.08 -9.94
C ILE A 366 -7.58 -8.17 -10.99
N LYS A 367 -7.96 -7.93 -12.24
CA LYS A 367 -7.76 -8.87 -13.36
C LYS A 367 -6.28 -9.06 -13.69
N ALA A 368 -5.54 -7.97 -13.86
CA ALA A 368 -4.10 -8.02 -14.17
C ALA A 368 -3.30 -8.71 -13.06
N PHE A 369 -3.70 -8.55 -11.82
CA PHE A 369 -3.08 -9.13 -10.63
C PHE A 369 -3.53 -10.57 -10.34
N ASN A 370 -4.38 -11.16 -11.18
CA ASN A 370 -4.95 -12.49 -10.95
C ASN A 370 -5.61 -12.61 -9.56
N ALA A 371 -6.24 -11.53 -9.09
CA ALA A 371 -6.76 -11.44 -7.73
C ALA A 371 -8.23 -11.84 -7.59
N GLU A 372 -8.91 -12.18 -8.70
CA GLU A 372 -10.29 -12.65 -8.67
C GLU A 372 -10.42 -13.94 -7.84
N GLY A 373 -11.43 -14.00 -6.97
CA GLY A 373 -11.67 -15.13 -6.07
C GLY A 373 -10.75 -15.21 -4.84
N THR A 374 -9.83 -14.25 -4.66
CA THR A 374 -8.91 -14.28 -3.51
C THR A 374 -9.59 -14.00 -2.18
N ALA A 375 -10.74 -13.32 -2.17
CA ALA A 375 -11.52 -13.10 -0.94
C ALA A 375 -11.97 -14.44 -0.32
N GLU A 376 -12.44 -15.38 -1.13
CA GLU A 376 -12.78 -16.72 -0.66
C GLU A 376 -11.56 -17.44 -0.06
N LYS A 377 -10.39 -17.28 -0.68
CA LYS A 377 -9.14 -17.88 -0.17
C LYS A 377 -8.70 -17.28 1.17
N VAL A 378 -8.93 -15.99 1.38
CA VAL A 378 -8.72 -15.37 2.70
C VAL A 378 -9.67 -15.97 3.74
N ILE A 379 -10.95 -16.11 3.43
CA ILE A 379 -11.95 -16.69 4.32
C ILE A 379 -11.57 -18.13 4.70
N GLU A 380 -11.24 -19.00 3.72
CA GLU A 380 -10.78 -20.35 3.95
C GLU A 380 -9.54 -20.40 4.85
N ARG A 381 -8.56 -19.51 4.60
CA ARG A 381 -7.34 -19.42 5.39
C ARG A 381 -7.62 -19.02 6.82
N VAL A 382 -8.44 -17.98 7.04
CA VAL A 382 -8.84 -17.51 8.38
C VAL A 382 -9.52 -18.63 9.16
N CYS A 383 -10.39 -19.41 8.52
CA CYS A 383 -11.04 -20.56 9.16
C CYS A 383 -10.07 -21.69 9.53
N ARG A 384 -9.00 -21.89 8.77
CA ARG A 384 -7.99 -22.94 9.01
C ARG A 384 -6.85 -22.49 9.92
N ARG A 385 -6.64 -21.19 10.07
CA ARG A 385 -5.49 -20.64 10.81
C ARG A 385 -5.49 -21.09 12.28
N THR A 386 -4.36 -21.63 12.73
CA THR A 386 -4.12 -22.05 14.11
C THR A 386 -3.21 -21.11 14.88
N SER A 387 -2.41 -20.27 14.17
CA SER A 387 -1.46 -19.32 14.74
C SER A 387 -1.37 -18.05 13.88
N TRP A 388 -1.02 -16.93 14.52
CA TRP A 388 -0.70 -15.67 13.85
C TRP A 388 0.77 -15.60 13.39
N ASN A 389 1.65 -16.34 14.03
CA ASN A 389 3.09 -16.27 13.74
C ASN A 389 3.48 -17.29 12.68
N PRO A 390 3.82 -16.88 11.45
CA PRO A 390 4.53 -17.75 10.53
C PRO A 390 5.93 -18.01 11.14
N LEU A 391 6.31 -19.26 11.26
CA LEU A 391 7.69 -19.61 11.60
C LEU A 391 8.42 -19.91 10.29
N PRO A 392 9.59 -19.29 10.03
CA PRO A 392 10.43 -19.68 8.92
C PRO A 392 10.96 -21.10 9.12
N ASP A 393 11.49 -21.72 8.07
CA ASP A 393 12.21 -22.99 8.22
C ASP A 393 13.32 -22.80 9.26
N ARG A 394 13.37 -23.69 10.27
CA ARG A 394 14.34 -23.62 11.36
C ARG A 394 15.80 -23.60 10.89
N LYS A 395 16.07 -24.08 9.69
CA LYS A 395 17.41 -24.06 9.09
C LYS A 395 17.90 -22.65 8.73
N ILE A 396 16.99 -21.68 8.69
CA ILE A 396 17.27 -20.30 8.24
C ILE A 396 17.18 -19.31 9.39
N ILE A 397 16.87 -19.75 10.61
CA ILE A 397 16.92 -18.88 11.80
C ILE A 397 18.39 -18.60 12.10
N ALA A 398 18.82 -17.42 11.68
CA ALA A 398 20.19 -16.99 11.81
C ALA A 398 20.55 -16.59 13.25
N HIS A 399 21.83 -16.65 13.56
CA HIS A 399 22.35 -16.24 14.85
C HIS A 399 22.44 -14.71 14.92
N ARG A 400 22.00 -14.10 16.02
CA ARG A 400 22.11 -12.63 16.24
C ARG A 400 23.53 -12.10 16.02
N GLY A 401 24.53 -12.91 16.35
CA GLY A 401 25.94 -12.54 16.20
C GLY A 401 26.37 -12.30 14.74
N ASP A 402 25.59 -12.77 13.77
CA ASP A 402 25.89 -12.62 12.35
C ASP A 402 25.42 -11.26 11.78
N TYR A 403 24.63 -10.52 12.56
CA TYR A 403 24.05 -9.23 12.14
C TYR A 403 24.54 -8.10 13.05
N ARG A 404 25.57 -7.39 12.59
CA ARG A 404 26.24 -6.28 13.29
C ARG A 404 26.52 -5.15 12.32
N ALA A 405 26.79 -3.96 12.84
CA ALA A 405 27.19 -2.82 12.03
C ALA A 405 28.41 -3.09 11.13
N ASP A 406 29.35 -3.92 11.62
CA ASP A 406 30.60 -4.22 10.88
C ASP A 406 30.38 -5.07 9.63
N ASN A 407 29.31 -5.88 9.59
CA ASN A 407 28.97 -6.74 8.44
C ASN A 407 27.75 -6.23 7.65
N ALA A 408 27.27 -5.02 7.94
CA ALA A 408 26.25 -4.39 7.12
C ALA A 408 26.76 -4.15 5.69
N PRO A 409 25.96 -4.44 4.66
CA PRO A 409 26.36 -4.28 3.25
C PRO A 409 26.69 -2.84 2.89
N THR A 410 25.90 -1.86 3.40
CA THR A 410 26.18 -0.43 3.21
C THR A 410 26.62 0.23 4.50
N LYS A 411 27.62 1.09 4.39
CA LYS A 411 28.17 1.86 5.52
C LYS A 411 28.03 3.34 5.24
N GLY A 412 27.25 4.02 6.07
CA GLY A 412 27.03 5.46 5.99
C GLY A 412 25.73 5.81 5.23
N GLY A 413 24.82 6.46 5.95
CA GLY A 413 23.56 6.96 5.39
C GLY A 413 23.82 8.09 4.40
N ASN A 414 23.02 8.16 3.38
CA ASN A 414 23.00 9.28 2.46
C ASN A 414 22.23 10.43 3.12
N ASP A 415 22.93 11.44 3.66
CA ASP A 415 22.35 12.61 4.34
C ASP A 415 21.62 13.59 3.38
N GLY A 416 21.33 13.20 2.16
CA GLY A 416 20.89 14.12 1.10
C GLY A 416 19.66 13.71 0.27
N GLY A 417 18.85 12.77 0.69
CA GLY A 417 17.62 12.40 -0.02
C GLY A 417 16.53 13.46 0.10
N ASP A 418 15.86 13.79 -1.00
CA ASP A 418 14.63 14.58 -1.00
C ASP A 418 13.51 13.76 -0.34
N TYR A 419 13.20 14.08 0.91
CA TYR A 419 12.20 13.40 1.75
C TYR A 419 10.77 13.89 1.51
N SER A 420 10.50 14.56 0.39
CA SER A 420 9.16 15.01 0.00
C SER A 420 8.49 13.95 -0.87
N GLU A 421 7.83 12.98 -0.26
CA GLU A 421 6.77 12.23 -0.92
C GLU A 421 5.46 13.01 -0.97
#